data_0a9dbba5571967058c47b7855e826c22
#
_entry.id   0a9dbba5571967058c47b7855e826c22
#
_cell.length_a   1.000
_cell.length_b   1.000
_cell.length_c   1.000
_cell.angle_alpha   90.00
_cell.angle_beta   90.00
_cell.angle_gamma   90.00
#
_symmetry.space_group_name_H-M   'P 1'
#
loop_
_entity.id
_entity.type
_entity.pdbx_description
1 polymer ?
#
loop_
_entity_poly.entity_id
_entity_poly.type
_entity_poly.pdbx_seq_one_letter_code
_entity_poly.pdbx_strand_id
1 'polypeptide(L)'
;MKQVTGGVCAAQGFSAAGIHCGIRKNQAKRDLALIYSAVPASAAAVYTTNLVKGAPLTVTKAHLADGKAQAIVCNSGNANTCNADGIAVAEEMSALTASALHIAPQDVIVASTGVIGQPLDLTPIRTGLPQLAAALGDHSDQAAEGIMTTDTQPKEIAVQFTAGGKTCTIGGIAKGSGMIHPNLATMLVFLTTDCAISAPMLHAALTGDVSDTFNMVSVDGDTSTNDMVAVLANGLAGNAEITAPGADFTAFCRALNSVTVWLCRRIAGDGEGATRLIECCVTGAEDHATAKTVAKSIVCSSLVKAAMFGADANWGRVLCAIGYSGTHVDVHKVDVFFRSAAGTVCVCTHGAGVPFSEEEAKQILLEKEIEILVDLNAGDEGATAWGCDLTYDYVKINGDYRT
;
A
#
# COMPACT_ATOMS: atom_id res chain seq x y z
N MET A 1 9.99 11.54 15.32
CA MET A 1 9.38 11.71 13.98
C MET A 1 8.27 12.75 14.06
N LYS A 2 8.05 13.50 12.97
CA LYS A 2 7.01 14.53 12.88
C LYS A 2 6.31 14.39 11.53
N GLN A 3 4.99 14.27 11.53
CA GLN A 3 4.20 14.30 10.29
C GLN A 3 4.22 15.72 9.70
N VAL A 4 4.34 15.79 8.37
CA VAL A 4 4.33 17.03 7.59
C VAL A 4 3.42 16.86 6.38
N THR A 5 3.05 17.96 5.73
CA THR A 5 2.27 17.95 4.49
C THR A 5 3.17 17.82 3.27
N GLY A 6 2.59 17.53 2.09
CA GLY A 6 3.27 17.55 0.80
C GLY A 6 3.52 16.16 0.19
N GLY A 7 3.14 15.06 0.85
CA GLY A 7 3.23 13.72 0.29
C GLY A 7 4.59 13.44 -0.35
N VAL A 8 4.63 12.99 -1.60
CA VAL A 8 5.89 12.71 -2.33
C VAL A 8 6.72 13.96 -2.65
N CYS A 9 6.14 15.17 -2.56
CA CYS A 9 6.85 16.42 -2.77
C CYS A 9 7.46 16.99 -1.47
N ALA A 10 7.16 16.41 -0.31
CA ALA A 10 7.67 16.86 0.97
C ALA A 10 9.19 16.66 1.12
N ALA A 11 9.75 15.64 0.49
CA ALA A 11 11.19 15.39 0.43
C ALA A 11 11.86 16.37 -0.54
N GLN A 12 13.01 16.93 -0.14
CA GLN A 12 13.71 17.96 -0.89
C GLN A 12 14.06 17.47 -2.31
N GLY A 13 13.79 18.31 -3.32
CA GLY A 13 14.14 18.05 -4.71
C GLY A 13 13.19 17.13 -5.46
N PHE A 14 12.05 16.76 -4.88
CA PHE A 14 10.98 16.07 -5.58
C PHE A 14 9.87 17.02 -6.00
N SER A 15 9.34 16.77 -7.17
CA SER A 15 8.14 17.41 -7.71
C SER A 15 7.21 16.36 -8.29
N ALA A 16 5.91 16.65 -8.34
CA ALA A 16 4.92 15.76 -8.89
C ALA A 16 3.83 16.51 -9.65
N ALA A 17 3.10 15.81 -10.49
CA ALA A 17 1.93 16.32 -11.18
C ALA A 17 0.97 15.17 -11.53
N GLY A 18 -0.29 15.50 -11.75
CA GLY A 18 -1.31 14.60 -12.27
C GLY A 18 -2.25 15.32 -13.20
N ILE A 19 -2.58 14.71 -14.32
CA ILE A 19 -3.52 15.27 -15.32
C ILE A 19 -4.54 14.25 -15.77
N HIS A 20 -5.60 14.71 -16.41
CA HIS A 20 -6.43 13.90 -17.29
C HIS A 20 -5.89 14.04 -18.72
N CYS A 21 -5.43 12.95 -19.32
CA CYS A 21 -4.95 12.96 -20.69
C CYS A 21 -5.89 12.22 -21.68
N GLY A 22 -6.91 11.52 -21.19
CA GLY A 22 -7.93 10.86 -22.01
C GLY A 22 -7.79 9.33 -22.10
N ILE A 23 -7.05 8.68 -21.20
CA ILE A 23 -7.06 7.22 -21.07
C ILE A 23 -8.42 6.77 -20.54
N ARG A 24 -8.99 7.53 -19.60
CA ARG A 24 -10.33 7.31 -19.07
C ARG A 24 -11.36 8.17 -19.79
N LYS A 25 -12.56 7.63 -19.96
CA LYS A 25 -13.71 8.39 -20.50
C LYS A 25 -14.18 9.48 -19.54
N ASN A 26 -14.02 9.29 -18.23
CA ASN A 26 -14.43 10.26 -17.22
C ASN A 26 -13.44 11.42 -17.13
N GLN A 27 -13.76 12.53 -17.72
CA GLN A 27 -12.93 13.75 -17.78
C GLN A 27 -12.71 14.44 -16.43
N ALA A 28 -13.52 14.11 -15.42
CA ALA A 28 -13.36 14.66 -14.07
C ALA A 28 -12.26 13.96 -13.24
N LYS A 29 -11.77 12.81 -13.73
CA LYS A 29 -10.73 12.03 -13.04
C LYS A 29 -9.40 12.15 -13.77
N ARG A 30 -8.32 12.41 -13.03
CA ARG A 30 -6.95 12.33 -13.54
C ARG A 30 -6.62 10.87 -13.87
N ASP A 31 -5.79 10.66 -14.89
CA ASP A 31 -5.47 9.31 -15.39
C ASP A 31 -3.99 9.12 -15.75
N LEU A 32 -3.17 10.17 -15.56
CA LEU A 32 -1.72 10.11 -15.73
C LEU A 32 -1.04 10.92 -14.63
N ALA A 33 -0.06 10.29 -13.94
CA ALA A 33 0.71 10.86 -12.85
C ALA A 33 2.21 10.79 -13.14
N LEU A 34 2.95 11.77 -12.65
CA LEU A 34 4.40 11.87 -12.76
C LEU A 34 4.98 12.32 -11.43
N ILE A 35 6.03 11.64 -10.98
CA ILE A 35 6.89 12.05 -9.86
C ILE A 35 8.31 12.19 -10.42
N TYR A 36 9.00 13.27 -10.10
CA TYR A 36 10.31 13.58 -10.63
C TYR A 36 11.27 14.01 -9.54
N SER A 37 12.50 13.53 -9.59
CA SER A 37 13.61 13.97 -8.76
C SER A 37 14.53 14.91 -9.56
N ALA A 38 14.88 16.04 -9.00
CA ALA A 38 15.80 17.02 -9.62
C ALA A 38 17.21 16.45 -9.88
N VAL A 39 17.59 15.38 -9.19
CA VAL A 39 18.87 14.68 -9.35
C VAL A 39 18.63 13.17 -9.43
N PRO A 40 19.55 12.37 -10.03
CA PRO A 40 19.47 10.93 -9.98
C PRO A 40 19.36 10.41 -8.55
N ALA A 41 18.51 9.42 -8.32
CA ALA A 41 18.21 8.87 -7.00
C ALA A 41 18.59 7.39 -6.92
N SER A 42 19.02 6.91 -5.76
CA SER A 42 18.99 5.49 -5.42
C SER A 42 17.54 5.02 -5.47
N ALA A 43 17.29 3.86 -6.04
CA ALA A 43 15.95 3.34 -6.22
C ALA A 43 15.84 1.86 -5.84
N ALA A 44 14.68 1.49 -5.30
CA ALA A 44 14.33 0.12 -5.01
C ALA A 44 12.83 -0.09 -5.25
N ALA A 45 12.45 -1.31 -5.64
CA ALA A 45 11.04 -1.68 -5.74
C ALA A 45 10.83 -3.15 -5.38
N VAL A 46 9.62 -3.44 -4.90
CA VAL A 46 9.08 -4.79 -4.74
C VAL A 46 7.81 -4.94 -5.56
N TYR A 47 7.52 -6.15 -6.00
CA TYR A 47 6.51 -6.43 -7.01
C TYR A 47 5.61 -7.60 -6.60
N THR A 48 4.41 -7.68 -7.18
CA THR A 48 3.51 -8.83 -7.01
C THR A 48 4.18 -10.16 -7.34
N THR A 49 3.83 -11.19 -6.57
CA THR A 49 4.18 -12.58 -6.84
C THR A 49 3.18 -13.29 -7.76
N ASN A 50 2.08 -12.62 -8.17
CA ASN A 50 1.13 -13.17 -9.12
C ASN A 50 1.87 -13.62 -10.39
N LEU A 51 1.55 -14.80 -10.88
CA LEU A 51 2.16 -15.33 -12.11
C LEU A 51 1.72 -14.55 -13.35
N VAL A 52 0.49 -14.02 -13.34
CA VAL A 52 0.01 -13.07 -14.35
C VAL A 52 0.49 -11.68 -13.96
N LYS A 53 1.51 -11.19 -14.66
CA LYS A 53 2.16 -9.90 -14.35
C LYS A 53 1.89 -8.87 -15.43
N GLY A 54 1.61 -7.65 -15.01
CA GLY A 54 1.57 -6.50 -15.90
C GLY A 54 2.93 -6.23 -16.55
N ALA A 55 2.93 -5.89 -17.81
CA ALA A 55 4.14 -5.59 -18.58
C ALA A 55 5.00 -4.47 -17.94
N PRO A 56 4.44 -3.40 -17.34
CA PRO A 56 5.21 -2.37 -16.68
C PRO A 56 6.16 -2.90 -15.59
N LEU A 57 5.77 -3.97 -14.87
CA LEU A 57 6.62 -4.54 -13.83
C LEU A 57 7.91 -5.15 -14.40
N THR A 58 7.81 -5.78 -15.56
CA THR A 58 8.97 -6.37 -16.25
C THR A 58 9.95 -5.29 -16.70
N VAL A 59 9.43 -4.21 -17.29
CA VAL A 59 10.25 -3.08 -17.76
C VAL A 59 10.89 -2.37 -16.57
N THR A 60 10.12 -2.01 -15.55
CA THR A 60 10.66 -1.35 -14.34
C THR A 60 11.70 -2.20 -13.62
N LYS A 61 11.50 -3.52 -13.55
CA LYS A 61 12.50 -4.43 -12.95
C LYS A 61 13.83 -4.44 -13.73
N ALA A 62 13.75 -4.34 -15.05
CA ALA A 62 14.95 -4.24 -15.90
C ALA A 62 15.64 -2.87 -15.72
N HIS A 63 14.88 -1.79 -15.67
CA HIS A 63 15.40 -0.44 -15.46
C HIS A 63 16.10 -0.30 -14.09
N LEU A 64 15.55 -0.86 -13.04
CA LEU A 64 16.11 -0.78 -11.68
C LEU A 64 17.26 -1.78 -11.42
N ALA A 65 17.80 -2.43 -12.45
CA ALA A 65 18.90 -3.40 -12.28
C ALA A 65 20.18 -2.75 -11.72
N ASP A 66 20.43 -1.48 -11.99
CA ASP A 66 21.55 -0.72 -11.46
C ASP A 66 21.23 0.02 -10.13
N GLY A 67 19.99 -0.09 -9.64
CA GLY A 67 19.53 0.55 -8.39
C GLY A 67 19.35 2.06 -8.48
N LYS A 68 19.08 2.60 -9.68
CA LYS A 68 18.90 4.03 -9.91
C LYS A 68 17.60 4.32 -10.66
N ALA A 69 17.00 5.47 -10.38
CA ALA A 69 15.96 6.08 -11.18
C ALA A 69 15.86 7.58 -10.89
N GLN A 70 15.11 8.31 -11.72
CA GLN A 70 14.90 9.75 -11.55
C GLN A 70 13.45 10.16 -11.71
N ALA A 71 12.61 9.31 -12.29
CA ALA A 71 11.19 9.58 -12.45
C ALA A 71 10.34 8.32 -12.24
N ILE A 72 9.07 8.55 -11.86
CA ILE A 72 8.01 7.54 -11.84
C ILE A 72 6.86 8.07 -12.68
N VAL A 73 6.46 7.34 -13.71
CA VAL A 73 5.25 7.62 -14.48
C VAL A 73 4.23 6.50 -14.26
N CYS A 74 2.98 6.87 -14.02
CA CYS A 74 1.90 5.92 -13.80
C CYS A 74 0.64 6.36 -14.55
N ASN A 75 0.07 5.46 -15.33
CA ASN A 75 -1.27 5.64 -15.85
C ASN A 75 -2.30 4.84 -15.05
N SER A 76 -3.50 5.38 -14.95
CA SER A 76 -4.68 4.66 -14.44
C SER A 76 -5.77 4.57 -15.51
N GLY A 77 -6.58 3.48 -15.41
CA GLY A 77 -7.63 3.18 -16.41
C GLY A 77 -7.33 1.95 -17.28
N ASN A 78 -6.07 1.60 -17.48
CA ASN A 78 -5.64 0.41 -18.20
C ASN A 78 -4.39 -0.18 -17.51
N ALA A 79 -4.43 -1.47 -17.20
CA ALA A 79 -3.37 -2.17 -16.48
C ALA A 79 -2.16 -2.56 -17.33
N ASN A 80 -2.29 -2.50 -18.65
CA ASN A 80 -1.28 -3.03 -19.59
C ASN A 80 -0.85 -4.46 -19.22
N THR A 81 -1.85 -5.31 -18.95
CA THR A 81 -1.68 -6.71 -18.54
C THR A 81 -2.41 -7.62 -19.51
N CYS A 82 -1.83 -8.76 -19.83
CA CYS A 82 -2.31 -9.75 -20.79
C CYS A 82 -2.40 -9.21 -22.24
N ASN A 83 -1.56 -8.26 -22.61
CA ASN A 83 -1.46 -7.71 -23.95
C ASN A 83 -0.21 -8.21 -24.64
N ALA A 84 -0.30 -8.61 -25.92
CA ALA A 84 0.81 -9.17 -26.68
C ALA A 84 1.96 -8.16 -26.88
N ASP A 85 1.64 -6.87 -26.96
CA ASP A 85 2.56 -5.74 -27.17
C ASP A 85 2.90 -5.00 -25.84
N GLY A 86 2.44 -5.49 -24.70
CA GLY A 86 2.49 -4.79 -23.43
C GLY A 86 3.90 -4.31 -23.03
N ILE A 87 4.94 -5.10 -23.28
CA ILE A 87 6.34 -4.70 -23.00
C ILE A 87 6.73 -3.49 -23.86
N ALA A 88 6.50 -3.56 -25.18
CA ALA A 88 6.84 -2.46 -26.08
C ALA A 88 6.09 -1.18 -25.73
N VAL A 89 4.82 -1.30 -25.31
CA VAL A 89 4.01 -0.19 -24.85
C VAL A 89 4.58 0.43 -23.56
N ALA A 90 5.01 -0.38 -22.61
CA ALA A 90 5.61 0.11 -21.36
C ALA A 90 6.99 0.76 -21.60
N GLU A 91 7.82 0.20 -22.49
CA GLU A 91 9.11 0.79 -22.91
C GLU A 91 8.89 2.14 -23.61
N GLU A 92 7.91 2.22 -24.52
CA GLU A 92 7.58 3.48 -25.18
C GLU A 92 7.06 4.54 -24.20
N MET A 93 6.25 4.16 -23.22
CA MET A 93 5.80 5.07 -22.17
C MET A 93 6.98 5.63 -21.35
N SER A 94 7.99 4.79 -21.05
CA SER A 94 9.24 5.21 -20.42
C SER A 94 10.03 6.16 -21.30
N ALA A 95 10.19 5.85 -22.59
CA ALA A 95 10.92 6.68 -23.55
C ALA A 95 10.26 8.07 -23.75
N LEU A 96 8.94 8.10 -23.85
CA LEU A 96 8.18 9.37 -23.95
C LEU A 96 8.35 10.24 -22.69
N THR A 97 8.34 9.61 -21.51
CA THR A 97 8.55 10.30 -20.23
C THR A 97 9.96 10.85 -20.14
N ALA A 98 10.96 10.03 -20.47
CA ALA A 98 12.36 10.40 -20.47
C ALA A 98 12.65 11.56 -21.43
N SER A 99 12.05 11.53 -22.63
CA SER A 99 12.16 12.62 -23.60
C SER A 99 11.58 13.94 -23.07
N ALA A 100 10.43 13.88 -22.38
CA ALA A 100 9.79 15.08 -21.81
C ALA A 100 10.58 15.68 -20.64
N LEU A 101 11.35 14.85 -19.91
CA LEU A 101 12.16 15.25 -18.75
C LEU A 101 13.65 15.44 -19.07
N HIS A 102 14.10 15.12 -20.29
CA HIS A 102 15.51 15.14 -20.70
C HIS A 102 16.42 14.24 -19.84
N ILE A 103 15.93 13.02 -19.51
CA ILE A 103 16.66 11.96 -18.79
C ILE A 103 16.78 10.70 -19.65
N ALA A 104 17.47 9.67 -19.16
CA ALA A 104 17.53 8.39 -19.86
C ALA A 104 16.25 7.56 -19.63
N PRO A 105 15.76 6.79 -20.64
CA PRO A 105 14.58 5.93 -20.46
C PRO A 105 14.73 4.93 -19.32
N GLN A 106 15.95 4.44 -19.06
CA GLN A 106 16.26 3.51 -17.98
C GLN A 106 16.11 4.12 -16.59
N ASP A 107 16.13 5.47 -16.48
CA ASP A 107 15.92 6.18 -15.22
C ASP A 107 14.42 6.42 -14.90
N VAL A 108 13.52 5.80 -15.68
CA VAL A 108 12.07 5.92 -15.49
C VAL A 108 11.49 4.61 -14.97
N ILE A 109 10.84 4.70 -13.80
CA ILE A 109 9.93 3.67 -13.30
C ILE A 109 8.59 3.84 -14.00
N VAL A 110 8.12 2.80 -14.70
CA VAL A 110 6.83 2.79 -15.36
C VAL A 110 5.83 1.89 -14.62
N ALA A 111 4.62 2.41 -14.40
CA ALA A 111 3.53 1.70 -13.75
C ALA A 111 2.20 1.92 -14.49
N SER A 112 1.31 0.96 -14.37
CA SER A 112 -0.06 1.02 -14.93
C SER A 112 -1.03 0.33 -14.01
N THR A 113 -2.28 0.82 -13.98
CA THR A 113 -3.37 0.19 -13.22
C THR A 113 -4.71 0.42 -13.91
N GLY A 114 -5.67 -0.49 -13.73
CA GLY A 114 -7.00 -0.42 -14.32
C GLY A 114 -7.41 -1.73 -14.98
N VAL A 115 -8.05 -1.65 -16.13
CA VAL A 115 -8.61 -2.82 -16.83
C VAL A 115 -7.52 -3.73 -17.39
N ILE A 116 -7.71 -5.04 -17.21
CA ILE A 116 -6.84 -6.11 -17.74
C ILE A 116 -7.35 -6.57 -19.10
N GLY A 117 -6.44 -6.95 -20.01
CA GLY A 117 -6.76 -7.59 -21.30
C GLY A 117 -7.28 -6.63 -22.37
N GLN A 118 -7.11 -5.32 -22.17
CA GLN A 118 -7.38 -4.30 -23.19
C GLN A 118 -6.07 -3.66 -23.67
N PRO A 119 -5.85 -3.48 -24.98
CA PRO A 119 -4.70 -2.73 -25.48
C PRO A 119 -4.65 -1.32 -24.89
N LEU A 120 -3.47 -0.86 -24.48
CA LEU A 120 -3.26 0.51 -24.02
C LEU A 120 -2.92 1.39 -25.22
N ASP A 121 -3.81 2.31 -25.57
CA ASP A 121 -3.53 3.35 -26.58
C ASP A 121 -2.58 4.40 -25.99
N LEU A 122 -1.40 4.54 -26.57
CA LEU A 122 -0.40 5.53 -26.17
C LEU A 122 -0.66 6.94 -26.70
N THR A 123 -1.62 7.13 -27.60
CA THR A 123 -1.91 8.45 -28.18
C THR A 123 -2.23 9.51 -27.11
N PRO A 124 -3.11 9.24 -26.12
CA PRO A 124 -3.36 10.18 -25.03
C PRO A 124 -2.13 10.47 -24.18
N ILE A 125 -1.31 9.44 -23.91
CA ILE A 125 -0.09 9.58 -23.10
C ILE A 125 0.95 10.41 -23.83
N ARG A 126 1.15 10.17 -25.13
CA ARG A 126 2.08 10.93 -25.99
C ARG A 126 1.74 12.42 -26.03
N THR A 127 0.47 12.78 -26.10
CA THR A 127 -0.01 14.16 -26.08
C THR A 127 0.00 14.77 -24.67
N GLY A 128 -0.26 13.98 -23.64
CA GLY A 128 -0.34 14.44 -22.24
C GLY A 128 1.01 14.64 -21.56
N LEU A 129 2.04 13.83 -21.88
CA LEU A 129 3.32 13.87 -21.19
C LEU A 129 4.04 15.22 -21.25
N PRO A 130 4.09 15.95 -22.36
CA PRO A 130 4.67 17.31 -22.37
C PRO A 130 3.94 18.27 -21.43
N GLN A 131 2.61 18.17 -21.36
CA GLN A 131 1.79 18.99 -20.45
C GLN A 131 2.03 18.58 -18.99
N LEU A 132 2.12 17.27 -18.72
CA LEU A 132 2.36 16.74 -17.39
C LEU A 132 3.76 17.14 -16.88
N ALA A 133 4.79 17.08 -17.74
CA ALA A 133 6.15 17.51 -17.39
C ALA A 133 6.20 19.05 -17.13
N ALA A 134 5.49 19.85 -17.92
CA ALA A 134 5.38 21.28 -17.70
C ALA A 134 4.58 21.67 -16.44
N ALA A 135 3.72 20.77 -15.95
CA ALA A 135 2.92 20.94 -14.74
C ALA A 135 3.61 20.47 -13.46
N LEU A 136 4.85 19.96 -13.54
CA LEU A 136 5.59 19.52 -12.35
C LEU A 136 5.74 20.64 -11.32
N GLY A 137 5.39 20.35 -10.08
CA GLY A 137 5.43 21.27 -8.96
C GLY A 137 5.15 20.55 -7.64
N ASP A 138 4.73 21.28 -6.64
CA ASP A 138 4.31 20.75 -5.35
C ASP A 138 2.86 20.23 -5.41
N HIS A 139 2.63 19.22 -6.28
CA HIS A 139 1.31 18.69 -6.62
C HIS A 139 1.20 17.18 -6.33
N SER A 140 1.64 16.78 -5.13
CA SER A 140 1.54 15.39 -4.66
C SER A 140 0.09 14.87 -4.66
N ASP A 141 -0.86 15.71 -4.27
CA ASP A 141 -2.30 15.44 -4.29
C ASP A 141 -2.80 15.07 -5.70
N GLN A 142 -2.35 15.80 -6.72
CA GLN A 142 -2.73 15.53 -8.11
C GLN A 142 -2.14 14.23 -8.63
N ALA A 143 -0.90 13.92 -8.24
CA ALA A 143 -0.29 12.64 -8.57
C ALA A 143 -1.02 11.48 -7.85
N ALA A 144 -1.39 11.65 -6.58
CA ALA A 144 -2.19 10.67 -5.84
C ALA A 144 -3.55 10.42 -6.50
N GLU A 145 -4.25 11.46 -6.97
CA GLU A 145 -5.48 11.32 -7.75
C GLU A 145 -5.24 10.59 -9.09
N GLY A 146 -4.13 10.91 -9.77
CA GLY A 146 -3.79 10.36 -11.09
C GLY A 146 -3.56 8.84 -11.10
N ILE A 147 -3.21 8.26 -9.96
CA ILE A 147 -3.02 6.81 -9.82
C ILE A 147 -4.27 6.06 -9.32
N MET A 148 -5.30 6.74 -8.83
CA MET A 148 -6.53 6.13 -8.30
C MET A 148 -7.31 5.37 -9.35
N THR A 149 -8.02 4.32 -8.93
CA THR A 149 -9.00 3.60 -9.76
C THR A 149 -10.40 3.67 -9.17
N THR A 150 -10.74 2.75 -8.30
CA THR A 150 -12.00 2.72 -7.53
C THR A 150 -11.89 3.41 -6.18
N ASP A 151 -10.70 3.87 -5.83
CA ASP A 151 -10.44 4.65 -4.61
C ASP A 151 -11.40 5.84 -4.50
N THR A 152 -11.87 6.11 -3.27
CA THR A 152 -12.77 7.24 -2.98
C THR A 152 -12.01 8.46 -2.49
N GLN A 153 -10.78 8.30 -2.01
CA GLN A 153 -9.93 9.35 -1.45
C GLN A 153 -8.48 9.19 -1.90
N PRO A 154 -7.78 10.30 -2.21
CA PRO A 154 -6.34 10.27 -2.40
C PRO A 154 -5.65 9.90 -1.08
N LYS A 155 -4.57 9.12 -1.17
CA LYS A 155 -3.81 8.64 -0.03
C LYS A 155 -2.39 9.17 -0.12
N GLU A 156 -2.06 10.16 0.72
CA GLU A 156 -0.72 10.75 0.79
C GLU A 156 -0.32 11.06 2.23
N ILE A 157 0.97 10.91 2.53
CA ILE A 157 1.55 11.20 3.83
C ILE A 157 3.02 11.58 3.66
N ALA A 158 3.56 12.37 4.59
CA ALA A 158 5.00 12.55 4.74
C ALA A 158 5.38 12.70 6.22
N VAL A 159 6.59 12.23 6.56
CA VAL A 159 7.16 12.36 7.89
C VAL A 159 8.62 12.84 7.82
N GLN A 160 9.02 13.61 8.84
CA GLN A 160 10.39 14.00 9.07
C GLN A 160 11.02 13.15 10.18
N PHE A 161 12.29 12.80 9.99
CA PHE A 161 13.11 12.06 10.95
C PHE A 161 14.56 12.57 10.91
N THR A 162 15.39 12.06 11.79
CA THR A 162 16.81 12.45 11.85
C THR A 162 17.68 11.26 11.50
N ALA A 163 18.63 11.44 10.57
CA ALA A 163 19.70 10.51 10.24
C ALA A 163 21.00 11.30 10.03
N GLY A 164 22.11 10.82 10.59
CA GLY A 164 23.41 11.49 10.51
C GLY A 164 23.40 12.93 11.01
N GLY A 165 22.55 13.25 11.99
CA GLY A 165 22.37 14.62 12.51
C GLY A 165 21.64 15.59 11.56
N LYS A 166 21.11 15.11 10.44
CA LYS A 166 20.32 15.88 9.47
C LYS A 166 18.85 15.56 9.57
N THR A 167 18.00 16.54 9.28
CA THR A 167 16.57 16.30 9.09
C THR A 167 16.36 15.72 7.70
N CYS A 168 15.83 14.51 7.64
CA CYS A 168 15.42 13.84 6.42
C CYS A 168 13.90 13.76 6.38
N THR A 169 13.35 13.70 5.17
CA THR A 169 11.91 13.54 4.93
C THR A 169 11.67 12.29 4.10
N ILE A 170 10.62 11.56 4.43
CA ILE A 170 10.07 10.50 3.59
C ILE A 170 8.59 10.76 3.37
N GLY A 171 8.17 10.72 2.12
CA GLY A 171 6.78 10.91 1.72
C GLY A 171 6.31 9.78 0.84
N GLY A 172 4.99 9.62 0.73
CA GLY A 172 4.40 8.59 -0.10
C GLY A 172 3.00 8.92 -0.56
N ILE A 173 2.66 8.36 -1.72
CA ILE A 173 1.29 8.25 -2.24
C ILE A 173 0.96 6.79 -2.49
N ALA A 174 -0.31 6.44 -2.35
CA ALA A 174 -0.79 5.08 -2.61
C ALA A 174 -2.17 5.08 -3.29
N LYS A 175 -2.42 4.03 -4.06
CA LYS A 175 -3.75 3.65 -4.51
C LYS A 175 -4.02 2.19 -4.16
N GLY A 176 -5.26 1.90 -3.84
CA GLY A 176 -5.75 0.57 -3.57
C GLY A 176 -7.11 0.63 -2.89
N SER A 177 -8.09 -0.11 -3.43
CA SER A 177 -9.46 -0.19 -2.92
C SER A 177 -10.07 -1.55 -3.21
N GLY A 178 -9.91 -2.12 -4.41
CA GLY A 178 -10.27 -3.51 -4.77
C GLY A 178 -9.09 -4.29 -5.31
N MET A 179 -9.23 -5.64 -5.38
CA MET A 179 -8.18 -6.60 -5.71
C MET A 179 -6.97 -6.44 -4.76
N ILE A 180 -7.25 -6.45 -3.44
CA ILE A 180 -6.26 -6.20 -2.38
C ILE A 180 -6.12 -7.43 -1.49
N HIS A 181 -5.11 -8.26 -1.78
CA HIS A 181 -4.60 -9.32 -0.92
C HIS A 181 -3.12 -9.57 -1.22
N PRO A 182 -2.22 -8.74 -0.71
CA PRO A 182 -0.81 -8.83 -1.04
C PRO A 182 -0.16 -10.14 -0.62
N ASN A 183 0.64 -10.66 -1.56
CA ASN A 183 1.74 -11.57 -1.28
C ASN A 183 2.97 -11.00 -2.02
N LEU A 184 3.61 -9.98 -1.41
CA LEU A 184 4.60 -9.05 -1.95
C LEU A 184 4.04 -7.94 -2.88
N ALA A 185 3.00 -7.24 -2.44
CA ALA A 185 2.34 -6.04 -2.94
C ALA A 185 1.01 -6.28 -3.68
N THR A 186 -0.07 -5.53 -3.32
CA THR A 186 -1.38 -5.53 -4.01
C THR A 186 -1.90 -4.10 -4.17
N MET A 187 -1.03 -3.16 -4.52
CA MET A 187 -1.36 -1.75 -4.72
C MET A 187 -0.26 -1.08 -5.52
N LEU A 188 -0.45 0.15 -5.91
CA LEU A 188 0.64 1.01 -6.33
C LEU A 188 0.98 1.96 -5.19
N VAL A 189 2.22 1.92 -4.76
CA VAL A 189 2.77 2.82 -3.74
C VAL A 189 4.06 3.42 -4.27
N PHE A 190 4.14 4.73 -4.26
CA PHE A 190 5.33 5.47 -4.63
C PHE A 190 5.81 6.29 -3.44
N LEU A 191 7.06 6.06 -3.07
CA LEU A 191 7.71 6.68 -1.93
C LEU A 191 8.90 7.53 -2.41
N THR A 192 9.12 8.66 -1.77
CA THR A 192 10.25 9.55 -2.04
C THR A 192 10.94 9.90 -0.73
N THR A 193 12.25 10.03 -0.75
CA THR A 193 13.01 10.53 0.40
C THR A 193 14.23 11.34 -0.05
N ASP A 194 14.55 12.37 0.69
CA ASP A 194 15.79 13.14 0.52
C ASP A 194 16.97 12.58 1.32
N CYS A 195 16.76 11.49 2.08
CA CYS A 195 17.81 10.80 2.80
C CYS A 195 18.80 10.12 1.84
N ALA A 196 20.11 10.32 2.08
CA ALA A 196 21.15 9.59 1.38
C ALA A 196 21.24 8.16 1.93
N ILE A 197 20.87 7.17 1.10
CA ILE A 197 20.90 5.75 1.41
C ILE A 197 21.23 4.97 0.13
N SER A 198 22.12 3.99 0.22
CA SER A 198 22.51 3.17 -0.92
C SER A 198 21.37 2.27 -1.39
N ALA A 199 21.31 1.96 -2.69
CA ALA A 199 20.26 1.12 -3.26
C ALA A 199 20.12 -0.27 -2.58
N PRO A 200 21.20 -0.98 -2.22
CA PRO A 200 21.08 -2.24 -1.45
C PRO A 200 20.44 -2.05 -0.07
N MET A 201 20.79 -0.98 0.66
CA MET A 201 20.20 -0.71 1.97
C MET A 201 18.74 -0.25 1.85
N LEU A 202 18.42 0.53 0.82
CA LEU A 202 17.06 0.94 0.51
C LEU A 202 16.17 -0.26 0.17
N HIS A 203 16.69 -1.20 -0.64
CA HIS A 203 15.99 -2.44 -0.95
C HIS A 203 15.79 -3.33 0.29
N ALA A 204 16.82 -3.44 1.16
CA ALA A 204 16.70 -4.21 2.40
C ALA A 204 15.63 -3.61 3.34
N ALA A 205 15.62 -2.28 3.51
CA ALA A 205 14.62 -1.59 4.31
C ALA A 205 13.20 -1.81 3.74
N LEU A 206 13.02 -1.63 2.43
CA LEU A 206 11.73 -1.78 1.77
C LEU A 206 11.20 -3.22 1.86
N THR A 207 12.03 -4.22 1.59
CA THR A 207 11.63 -5.64 1.62
C THR A 207 11.25 -6.07 3.04
N GLY A 208 12.02 -5.66 4.04
CA GLY A 208 11.70 -5.95 5.45
C GLY A 208 10.39 -5.32 5.88
N ASP A 209 10.19 -4.03 5.56
CA ASP A 209 8.99 -3.29 5.94
C ASP A 209 7.72 -3.82 5.27
N VAL A 210 7.76 -4.07 3.95
CA VAL A 210 6.60 -4.55 3.17
C VAL A 210 6.08 -5.89 3.69
N SER A 211 6.96 -6.74 4.22
CA SER A 211 6.57 -8.01 4.84
C SER A 211 5.57 -7.84 5.99
N ASP A 212 5.74 -6.80 6.80
CA ASP A 212 4.97 -6.57 8.02
C ASP A 212 3.93 -5.45 7.88
N THR A 213 3.86 -4.84 6.69
CA THR A 213 2.92 -3.74 6.38
C THR A 213 1.99 -4.12 5.24
N PHE A 214 2.35 -3.83 4.00
CA PHE A 214 1.45 -4.05 2.86
C PHE A 214 1.03 -5.52 2.71
N ASN A 215 1.91 -6.50 2.97
CA ASN A 215 1.54 -7.92 2.93
C ASN A 215 0.52 -8.32 4.01
N MET A 216 0.29 -7.47 4.97
CA MET A 216 -0.68 -7.67 6.05
C MET A 216 -2.04 -7.01 5.78
N VAL A 217 -2.23 -6.39 4.60
CA VAL A 217 -3.52 -5.80 4.19
C VAL A 217 -4.38 -6.83 3.43
N SER A 218 -5.71 -6.82 3.58
CA SER A 218 -6.63 -7.54 2.70
C SER A 218 -7.98 -6.84 2.61
N VAL A 219 -8.48 -6.61 1.40
CA VAL A 219 -9.86 -6.15 1.14
C VAL A 219 -10.76 -7.32 0.72
N ASP A 220 -10.37 -8.09 -0.29
CA ASP A 220 -11.21 -9.09 -0.95
C ASP A 220 -10.55 -10.45 -1.16
N GLY A 221 -9.30 -10.61 -0.78
CA GLY A 221 -8.58 -11.88 -0.91
C GLY A 221 -7.95 -12.11 -2.29
N ASP A 222 -8.08 -11.16 -3.23
CA ASP A 222 -7.55 -11.28 -4.59
C ASP A 222 -6.22 -10.54 -4.78
N THR A 223 -5.21 -11.24 -5.30
CA THR A 223 -3.88 -10.67 -5.56
C THR A 223 -3.81 -10.07 -6.95
N SER A 224 -3.51 -8.78 -7.04
CA SER A 224 -3.43 -8.04 -8.30
C SER A 224 -2.24 -8.45 -9.18
N THR A 225 -2.32 -8.10 -10.45
CA THR A 225 -1.31 -8.37 -11.48
C THR A 225 -0.25 -7.27 -11.60
N ASN A 226 -0.50 -6.07 -11.02
CA ASN A 226 0.28 -4.87 -11.31
C ASN A 226 0.95 -4.23 -10.09
N ASP A 227 0.92 -4.90 -8.95
CA ASP A 227 1.33 -4.30 -7.69
C ASP A 227 2.82 -4.01 -7.64
N MET A 228 3.11 -2.82 -7.13
CA MET A 228 4.46 -2.32 -6.95
C MET A 228 4.52 -1.36 -5.76
N VAL A 229 5.53 -1.52 -4.92
CA VAL A 229 5.98 -0.49 -4.00
C VAL A 229 7.36 -0.04 -4.49
N ALA A 230 7.50 1.20 -4.91
CA ALA A 230 8.76 1.78 -5.38
C ALA A 230 9.17 2.96 -4.52
N VAL A 231 10.47 3.11 -4.29
CA VAL A 231 11.04 4.21 -3.50
C VAL A 231 12.21 4.85 -4.24
N LEU A 232 12.26 6.19 -4.24
CA LEU A 232 13.36 7.01 -4.73
C LEU A 232 14.02 7.75 -3.56
N ALA A 233 15.36 7.69 -3.47
CA ALA A 233 16.16 8.35 -2.44
C ALA A 233 17.25 9.21 -3.09
N ASN A 234 17.08 10.54 -3.11
CA ASN A 234 17.95 11.46 -3.86
C ASN A 234 19.11 12.06 -3.05
N GLY A 235 19.16 11.87 -1.75
CA GLY A 235 20.27 12.28 -0.89
C GLY A 235 20.38 13.76 -0.60
N LEU A 236 19.42 14.59 -0.99
CA LEU A 236 19.49 16.04 -0.86
C LEU A 236 19.37 16.56 0.59
N ALA A 237 19.00 15.72 1.56
CA ALA A 237 19.05 16.06 2.98
C ALA A 237 20.48 16.27 3.48
N GLY A 238 21.49 15.75 2.75
CA GLY A 238 22.91 15.95 3.05
C GLY A 238 23.42 15.20 4.28
N ASN A 239 22.76 14.12 4.68
CA ASN A 239 23.28 13.17 5.65
C ASN A 239 24.40 12.33 5.01
N ALA A 240 25.26 11.73 5.84
CA ALA A 240 26.17 10.69 5.37
C ALA A 240 25.36 9.52 4.77
N GLU A 241 25.80 9.01 3.62
CA GLU A 241 25.09 7.92 2.97
C GLU A 241 24.99 6.66 3.89
N ILE A 242 23.80 6.14 4.05
CA ILE A 242 23.54 4.90 4.80
C ILE A 242 23.93 3.72 3.91
N THR A 243 25.09 3.11 4.19
CA THR A 243 25.65 1.99 3.41
C THR A 243 25.69 0.66 4.19
N ALA A 244 25.33 0.69 5.47
CA ALA A 244 25.33 -0.48 6.36
C ALA A 244 24.26 -0.36 7.46
N PRO A 245 23.86 -1.47 8.11
CA PRO A 245 23.02 -1.43 9.29
C PRO A 245 23.65 -0.59 10.41
N GLY A 246 22.80 0.15 11.14
CA GLY A 246 23.23 1.03 12.24
C GLY A 246 22.09 1.92 12.71
N ALA A 247 22.42 2.91 13.55
CA ALA A 247 21.41 3.80 14.15
C ALA A 247 20.62 4.59 13.09
N ASP A 248 21.30 5.12 12.07
CA ASP A 248 20.66 5.89 11.00
C ASP A 248 19.79 5.00 10.11
N PHE A 249 20.22 3.77 9.80
CA PHE A 249 19.40 2.78 9.10
C PHE A 249 18.14 2.42 9.91
N THR A 250 18.29 2.21 11.22
CA THR A 250 17.15 1.94 12.11
C THR A 250 16.18 3.12 12.16
N ALA A 251 16.69 4.35 12.19
CA ALA A 251 15.87 5.56 12.14
C ALA A 251 15.11 5.68 10.80
N PHE A 252 15.78 5.37 9.68
CA PHE A 252 15.16 5.30 8.36
C PHE A 252 14.04 4.25 8.31
N CYS A 253 14.31 3.02 8.76
CA CYS A 253 13.31 1.94 8.77
C CYS A 253 12.07 2.31 9.61
N ARG A 254 12.25 2.95 10.78
CA ARG A 254 11.14 3.43 11.60
C ARG A 254 10.31 4.52 10.90
N ALA A 255 10.96 5.42 10.17
CA ALA A 255 10.27 6.46 9.42
C ALA A 255 9.50 5.86 8.23
N LEU A 256 10.13 4.93 7.48
CA LEU A 256 9.48 4.16 6.43
C LEU A 256 8.24 3.44 6.96
N ASN A 257 8.38 2.69 8.05
CA ASN A 257 7.28 1.93 8.66
C ASN A 257 6.11 2.84 9.10
N SER A 258 6.38 4.03 9.63
CA SER A 258 5.30 4.95 10.00
C SER A 258 4.50 5.44 8.79
N VAL A 259 5.15 5.61 7.63
CA VAL A 259 4.50 5.98 6.37
C VAL A 259 3.69 4.80 5.83
N THR A 260 4.30 3.63 5.76
CA THR A 260 3.69 2.43 5.17
C THR A 260 2.50 1.92 6.00
N VAL A 261 2.59 1.91 7.33
CA VAL A 261 1.46 1.57 8.22
C VAL A 261 0.29 2.54 8.01
N TRP A 262 0.55 3.84 7.92
CA TRP A 262 -0.51 4.82 7.65
C TRP A 262 -1.18 4.54 6.30
N LEU A 263 -0.39 4.27 5.25
CA LEU A 263 -0.93 3.94 3.92
C LEU A 263 -1.72 2.62 3.94
N CYS A 264 -1.27 1.59 4.68
CA CYS A 264 -1.99 0.33 4.86
C CYS A 264 -3.39 0.55 5.44
N ARG A 265 -3.48 1.34 6.52
CA ARG A 265 -4.76 1.69 7.15
C ARG A 265 -5.69 2.43 6.19
N ARG A 266 -5.14 3.36 5.38
CA ARG A 266 -5.92 4.11 4.38
C ARG A 266 -6.38 3.23 3.22
N ILE A 267 -5.55 2.30 2.75
CA ILE A 267 -5.93 1.33 1.71
C ILE A 267 -7.03 0.41 2.22
N ALA A 268 -6.85 -0.18 3.40
CA ALA A 268 -7.85 -1.07 3.99
C ALA A 268 -9.18 -0.35 4.28
N GLY A 269 -9.11 0.85 4.87
CA GLY A 269 -10.31 1.62 5.24
C GLY A 269 -11.07 2.22 4.05
N ASP A 270 -10.43 2.32 2.88
CA ASP A 270 -11.04 2.77 1.62
C ASP A 270 -11.31 1.57 0.66
N GLY A 271 -11.47 0.37 1.21
CA GLY A 271 -11.86 -0.81 0.44
C GLY A 271 -13.19 -0.60 -0.30
N GLU A 272 -13.37 -1.21 -1.48
CA GLU A 272 -14.58 -1.06 -2.30
C GLU A 272 -15.84 -1.36 -1.49
N GLY A 273 -16.68 -0.33 -1.31
CA GLY A 273 -17.90 -0.40 -0.54
C GLY A 273 -17.72 -0.56 0.98
N ALA A 274 -16.50 -0.45 1.51
CA ALA A 274 -16.23 -0.58 2.93
C ALA A 274 -16.85 0.57 3.74
N THR A 275 -17.31 0.23 4.95
CA THR A 275 -17.83 1.21 5.92
C THR A 275 -16.97 1.28 7.17
N ARG A 276 -16.09 0.30 7.41
CA ARG A 276 -15.24 0.19 8.60
C ARG A 276 -13.85 -0.34 8.26
N LEU A 277 -12.84 0.29 8.84
CA LEU A 277 -11.49 -0.26 8.94
C LEU A 277 -11.48 -1.33 10.03
N ILE A 278 -10.89 -2.48 9.75
CA ILE A 278 -10.63 -3.55 10.71
C ILE A 278 -9.11 -3.68 10.88
N GLU A 279 -8.64 -3.52 12.10
CA GLU A 279 -7.26 -3.78 12.49
C GLU A 279 -7.22 -4.99 13.42
N CYS A 280 -6.55 -6.07 13.01
CA CYS A 280 -6.38 -7.25 13.84
C CYS A 280 -4.99 -7.27 14.44
N CYS A 281 -4.90 -7.10 15.75
CA CYS A 281 -3.67 -7.13 16.53
C CYS A 281 -3.56 -8.48 17.26
N VAL A 282 -2.62 -9.30 16.86
CA VAL A 282 -2.28 -10.57 17.53
C VAL A 282 -1.05 -10.37 18.38
N THR A 283 -1.11 -10.81 19.63
CA THR A 283 -0.03 -10.83 20.61
C THR A 283 0.13 -12.21 21.21
N GLY A 284 1.17 -12.43 21.98
CA GLY A 284 1.37 -13.68 22.72
C GLY A 284 1.64 -14.92 21.85
N ALA A 285 2.13 -14.75 20.61
CA ALA A 285 2.47 -15.86 19.73
C ALA A 285 3.86 -16.45 20.06
N GLU A 286 4.07 -17.74 19.77
CA GLU A 286 5.37 -18.41 19.92
C GLU A 286 6.43 -17.81 18.97
N ASP A 287 6.03 -17.40 17.78
CA ASP A 287 6.87 -16.76 16.79
C ASP A 287 6.07 -15.74 15.93
N HIS A 288 6.81 -14.84 15.28
CA HIS A 288 6.25 -13.77 14.47
C HIS A 288 5.47 -14.30 13.24
N ALA A 289 5.90 -15.40 12.63
CA ALA A 289 5.23 -15.98 11.47
C ALA A 289 3.83 -16.52 11.84
N THR A 290 3.70 -17.14 13.01
CA THR A 290 2.42 -17.58 13.59
C THR A 290 1.49 -16.38 13.83
N ALA A 291 1.98 -15.31 14.46
CA ALA A 291 1.20 -14.10 14.68
C ALA A 291 0.68 -13.49 13.37
N LYS A 292 1.53 -13.38 12.35
CA LYS A 292 1.16 -12.89 11.01
C LYS A 292 0.09 -13.75 10.35
N THR A 293 0.27 -15.07 10.39
CA THR A 293 -0.65 -16.02 9.77
C THR A 293 -2.03 -15.93 10.42
N VAL A 294 -2.10 -15.86 11.74
CA VAL A 294 -3.34 -15.71 12.50
C VAL A 294 -4.02 -14.37 12.19
N ALA A 295 -3.30 -13.25 12.30
CA ALA A 295 -3.85 -11.92 12.05
C ALA A 295 -4.41 -11.81 10.62
N LYS A 296 -3.66 -12.31 9.63
CA LYS A 296 -4.06 -12.31 8.22
C LYS A 296 -5.30 -13.19 7.99
N SER A 297 -5.36 -14.39 8.60
CA SER A 297 -6.51 -15.29 8.51
C SER A 297 -7.80 -14.62 9.01
N ILE A 298 -7.72 -13.87 10.10
CA ILE A 298 -8.88 -13.18 10.69
C ILE A 298 -9.39 -12.09 9.75
N VAL A 299 -8.53 -11.19 9.27
CA VAL A 299 -8.97 -10.08 8.39
C VAL A 299 -9.41 -10.56 7.00
N CYS A 300 -8.99 -11.74 6.58
CA CYS A 300 -9.42 -12.37 5.31
C CYS A 300 -10.74 -13.15 5.43
N SER A 301 -11.22 -13.45 6.64
CA SER A 301 -12.43 -14.23 6.84
C SER A 301 -13.68 -13.47 6.40
N SER A 302 -14.36 -13.91 5.34
CA SER A 302 -15.61 -13.30 4.89
C SER A 302 -16.67 -13.26 5.98
N LEU A 303 -16.72 -14.28 6.87
CA LEU A 303 -17.65 -14.32 7.98
C LEU A 303 -17.32 -13.29 9.07
N VAL A 304 -16.03 -13.08 9.38
CA VAL A 304 -15.61 -12.01 10.30
C VAL A 304 -15.93 -10.66 9.71
N LYS A 305 -15.58 -10.41 8.44
CA LYS A 305 -15.86 -9.15 7.73
C LYS A 305 -17.36 -8.84 7.69
N ALA A 306 -18.22 -9.85 7.46
CA ALA A 306 -19.67 -9.70 7.49
C ALA A 306 -20.21 -9.44 8.91
N ALA A 307 -19.62 -10.04 9.96
CA ALA A 307 -19.97 -9.75 11.34
C ALA A 307 -19.64 -8.31 11.69
N MET A 308 -18.47 -7.80 11.28
CA MET A 308 -18.09 -6.40 11.48
C MET A 308 -19.07 -5.45 10.78
N PHE A 309 -19.51 -5.77 9.55
CA PHE A 309 -20.54 -4.99 8.85
C PHE A 309 -21.87 -4.96 9.64
N GLY A 310 -22.28 -6.11 10.19
CA GLY A 310 -23.50 -6.23 10.99
C GLY A 310 -23.37 -5.66 12.41
N ALA A 311 -22.22 -5.18 12.85
CA ALA A 311 -21.89 -4.85 14.23
C ALA A 311 -22.24 -6.00 15.20
N ASP A 312 -21.91 -7.25 14.78
CA ASP A 312 -22.08 -8.48 15.52
C ASP A 312 -20.76 -8.88 16.19
N ALA A 313 -20.75 -8.93 17.53
CA ALA A 313 -19.56 -9.30 18.31
C ALA A 313 -19.27 -10.82 18.25
N ASN A 314 -19.19 -11.34 17.04
CA ASN A 314 -19.11 -12.78 16.76
C ASN A 314 -17.68 -13.33 16.96
N TRP A 315 -17.27 -13.47 18.21
CA TRP A 315 -15.99 -14.04 18.59
C TRP A 315 -15.82 -15.49 18.09
N GLY A 316 -16.90 -16.24 17.93
CA GLY A 316 -16.86 -17.61 17.37
C GLY A 316 -16.31 -17.65 15.95
N ARG A 317 -16.62 -16.63 15.12
CA ARG A 317 -16.04 -16.50 13.78
C ARG A 317 -14.55 -16.14 13.82
N VAL A 318 -14.13 -15.37 14.81
CA VAL A 318 -12.69 -15.07 15.04
C VAL A 318 -11.95 -16.34 15.40
N LEU A 319 -12.43 -17.13 16.38
CA LEU A 319 -11.81 -18.42 16.73
C LEU A 319 -11.81 -19.41 15.56
N CYS A 320 -12.89 -19.45 14.78
CA CYS A 320 -12.94 -20.26 13.57
C CYS A 320 -11.83 -19.88 12.59
N ALA A 321 -11.61 -18.56 12.36
CA ALA A 321 -10.55 -18.06 11.50
C ALA A 321 -9.14 -18.39 12.02
N ILE A 322 -8.94 -18.39 13.33
CA ILE A 322 -7.71 -18.85 13.98
C ILE A 322 -7.53 -20.36 13.72
N GLY A 323 -8.59 -21.16 13.95
CA GLY A 323 -8.53 -22.62 13.84
C GLY A 323 -8.19 -23.16 12.46
N TYR A 324 -8.56 -22.46 11.38
CA TYR A 324 -8.20 -22.86 10.02
C TYR A 324 -7.02 -22.05 9.42
N SER A 325 -6.32 -21.25 10.21
CA SER A 325 -5.24 -20.37 9.73
C SER A 325 -4.07 -21.13 9.07
N GLY A 326 -3.94 -22.43 9.35
CA GLY A 326 -2.86 -23.26 8.81
C GLY A 326 -1.57 -23.26 9.65
N THR A 327 -1.58 -22.58 10.81
CA THR A 327 -0.51 -22.62 11.78
C THR A 327 -0.95 -23.29 13.08
N HIS A 328 0.01 -23.72 13.91
CA HIS A 328 -0.31 -24.36 15.19
C HIS A 328 -0.66 -23.30 16.23
N VAL A 329 -1.87 -23.40 16.80
CA VAL A 329 -2.35 -22.54 17.89
C VAL A 329 -3.11 -23.42 18.91
N ASP A 330 -2.78 -23.28 20.19
CA ASP A 330 -3.59 -23.83 21.27
C ASP A 330 -4.83 -22.94 21.49
N VAL A 331 -5.95 -23.31 20.85
CA VAL A 331 -7.18 -22.52 20.91
C VAL A 331 -7.76 -22.38 22.31
N HIS A 332 -7.37 -23.25 23.27
CA HIS A 332 -7.81 -23.18 24.67
C HIS A 332 -7.07 -22.13 25.50
N LYS A 333 -6.11 -21.41 24.91
CA LYS A 333 -5.40 -20.30 25.53
C LYS A 333 -5.83 -18.94 24.98
N VAL A 334 -6.57 -18.91 23.88
CA VAL A 334 -6.87 -17.69 23.12
C VAL A 334 -7.84 -16.78 23.85
N ASP A 335 -7.47 -15.50 23.98
CA ASP A 335 -8.34 -14.43 24.45
C ASP A 335 -8.69 -13.49 23.27
N VAL A 336 -9.95 -13.01 23.21
CA VAL A 336 -10.42 -12.10 22.13
C VAL A 336 -11.16 -10.93 22.75
N PHE A 337 -10.79 -9.72 22.25
CA PHE A 337 -11.45 -8.46 22.61
C PHE A 337 -11.79 -7.68 21.34
N PHE A 338 -12.87 -6.91 21.38
CA PHE A 338 -13.15 -5.87 20.41
C PHE A 338 -12.93 -4.51 21.03
N ARG A 339 -12.28 -3.60 20.30
CA ARG A 339 -11.97 -2.24 20.76
C ARG A 339 -12.26 -1.22 19.65
N SER A 340 -12.70 -0.04 20.07
CA SER A 340 -12.82 1.16 19.22
C SER A 340 -12.71 2.41 20.08
N ALA A 341 -12.97 3.59 19.51
CA ALA A 341 -13.07 4.83 20.27
C ALA A 341 -14.20 4.79 21.35
N ALA A 342 -15.23 3.95 21.16
CA ALA A 342 -16.34 3.79 22.09
C ALA A 342 -16.02 2.92 23.31
N GLY A 343 -14.92 2.15 23.29
CA GLY A 343 -14.53 1.32 24.43
C GLY A 343 -13.86 0.00 24.04
N THR A 344 -13.77 -0.92 25.02
CA THR A 344 -13.22 -2.27 24.83
C THR A 344 -14.13 -3.28 25.51
N VAL A 345 -14.43 -4.39 24.84
CA VAL A 345 -15.20 -5.50 25.39
C VAL A 345 -14.42 -6.80 25.24
N CYS A 346 -14.35 -7.58 26.33
CA CYS A 346 -13.84 -8.94 26.30
C CYS A 346 -14.99 -9.89 25.90
N VAL A 347 -14.77 -10.73 24.90
CA VAL A 347 -15.81 -11.63 24.36
C VAL A 347 -15.44 -13.10 24.47
N CYS A 348 -14.15 -13.40 24.65
CA CYS A 348 -13.65 -14.76 24.80
C CYS A 348 -12.40 -14.77 25.67
N THR A 349 -12.30 -15.73 26.60
CA THR A 349 -11.09 -16.03 27.35
C THR A 349 -10.84 -17.52 27.37
N HIS A 350 -9.55 -17.91 27.24
CA HIS A 350 -9.13 -19.31 27.23
C HIS A 350 -9.93 -20.14 26.20
N GLY A 351 -10.24 -19.56 25.03
CA GLY A 351 -10.96 -20.23 23.96
C GLY A 351 -12.47 -20.42 24.22
N ALA A 352 -13.00 -19.83 25.27
CA ALA A 352 -14.41 -19.93 25.65
C ALA A 352 -15.07 -18.54 25.74
N GLY A 353 -16.31 -18.44 25.31
CA GLY A 353 -17.09 -17.20 25.41
C GLY A 353 -17.31 -16.80 26.86
N VAL A 354 -17.22 -15.51 27.14
CA VAL A 354 -17.53 -14.92 28.44
C VAL A 354 -18.78 -14.06 28.34
N PRO A 355 -19.53 -13.88 29.47
CA PRO A 355 -20.66 -12.96 29.47
C PRO A 355 -20.20 -11.53 29.18
N PHE A 356 -20.86 -10.83 28.26
CA PHE A 356 -20.64 -9.42 27.93
C PHE A 356 -21.98 -8.74 27.58
N SER A 357 -21.98 -7.43 27.54
CA SER A 357 -23.14 -6.63 27.12
C SER A 357 -23.17 -6.55 25.58
N GLU A 358 -24.17 -7.14 24.96
CA GLU A 358 -24.39 -7.04 23.51
C GLU A 358 -24.60 -5.58 23.05
N GLU A 359 -25.26 -4.76 23.88
CA GLU A 359 -25.49 -3.34 23.62
C GLU A 359 -24.17 -2.57 23.57
N GLU A 360 -23.29 -2.75 24.57
CA GLU A 360 -21.96 -2.13 24.60
C GLU A 360 -21.08 -2.61 23.45
N ALA A 361 -21.07 -3.93 23.19
CA ALA A 361 -20.34 -4.50 22.08
C ALA A 361 -20.79 -3.91 20.75
N LYS A 362 -22.10 -3.74 20.56
CA LYS A 362 -22.67 -3.12 19.36
C LYS A 362 -22.22 -1.66 19.22
N GLN A 363 -22.18 -0.86 20.29
CA GLN A 363 -21.69 0.52 20.23
C GLN A 363 -20.22 0.58 19.80
N ILE A 364 -19.40 -0.33 20.33
CA ILE A 364 -17.98 -0.46 19.96
C ILE A 364 -17.85 -0.77 18.45
N LEU A 365 -18.65 -1.71 17.95
CA LEU A 365 -18.58 -2.19 16.57
C LEU A 365 -19.29 -1.28 15.54
N LEU A 366 -20.01 -0.25 15.98
CA LEU A 366 -20.59 0.77 15.10
C LEU A 366 -19.58 1.85 14.71
N GLU A 367 -18.43 1.93 15.38
CA GLU A 367 -17.37 2.88 15.04
C GLU A 367 -16.74 2.58 13.68
N LYS A 368 -16.11 3.60 13.08
CA LYS A 368 -15.45 3.48 11.76
C LYS A 368 -14.16 2.69 11.78
N GLU A 369 -13.49 2.65 12.91
CA GLU A 369 -12.24 1.94 13.13
C GLU A 369 -12.43 0.94 14.26
N ILE A 370 -12.27 -0.35 13.96
CA ILE A 370 -12.47 -1.47 14.88
C ILE A 370 -11.16 -2.22 15.00
N GLU A 371 -10.75 -2.49 16.22
CA GLU A 371 -9.63 -3.34 16.53
C GLU A 371 -10.14 -4.70 17.06
N ILE A 372 -9.66 -5.79 16.45
CA ILE A 372 -9.81 -7.16 16.94
C ILE A 372 -8.50 -7.49 17.64
N LEU A 373 -8.52 -7.57 18.97
CA LEU A 373 -7.35 -7.88 19.76
C LEU A 373 -7.39 -9.36 20.11
N VAL A 374 -6.33 -10.09 19.79
CA VAL A 374 -6.18 -11.52 20.05
C VAL A 374 -4.89 -11.74 20.81
N ASP A 375 -5.00 -12.36 21.99
CA ASP A 375 -3.83 -12.85 22.72
C ASP A 375 -3.81 -14.39 22.62
N LEU A 376 -2.71 -14.93 22.09
CA LEU A 376 -2.52 -16.38 21.95
C LEU A 376 -1.98 -17.02 23.23
N ASN A 377 -1.50 -16.22 24.20
CA ASN A 377 -0.96 -16.68 25.48
C ASN A 377 0.08 -17.81 25.36
N ALA A 378 0.93 -17.77 24.31
CA ALA A 378 1.89 -18.83 23.99
C ALA A 378 3.35 -18.33 23.88
N GLY A 379 3.56 -17.00 23.85
CA GLY A 379 4.89 -16.38 23.74
C GLY A 379 4.82 -14.86 23.82
N ASP A 380 5.82 -14.17 23.24
CA ASP A 380 5.97 -12.72 23.33
C ASP A 380 5.87 -12.02 21.96
N GLU A 381 5.71 -12.78 20.87
CA GLU A 381 5.67 -12.23 19.52
C GLU A 381 4.28 -11.76 19.13
N GLY A 382 4.24 -10.83 18.18
CA GLY A 382 2.96 -10.28 17.71
C GLY A 382 3.03 -9.76 16.27
N ALA A 383 1.84 -9.53 15.69
CA ALA A 383 1.70 -8.94 14.36
C ALA A 383 0.36 -8.24 14.23
N THR A 384 0.28 -7.30 13.28
CA THR A 384 -0.94 -6.59 12.95
C THR A 384 -1.32 -6.81 11.49
N ALA A 385 -2.60 -7.00 11.21
CA ALA A 385 -3.16 -7.05 9.86
C ALA A 385 -4.32 -6.04 9.72
N TRP A 386 -4.50 -5.53 8.51
CA TRP A 386 -5.53 -4.54 8.20
C TRP A 386 -6.49 -5.08 7.15
N GLY A 387 -7.77 -4.84 7.35
CA GLY A 387 -8.84 -5.19 6.44
C GLY A 387 -10.01 -4.22 6.55
N CYS A 388 -11.11 -4.57 5.94
CA CYS A 388 -12.36 -3.83 6.04
C CYS A 388 -13.54 -4.80 6.20
N ASP A 389 -14.70 -4.27 6.54
CA ASP A 389 -15.94 -5.03 6.52
C ASP A 389 -16.34 -5.46 5.09
N LEU A 390 -17.25 -6.44 4.99
CA LEU A 390 -17.80 -6.91 3.72
C LEU A 390 -19.27 -6.47 3.62
N THR A 391 -19.54 -5.59 2.66
CA THR A 391 -20.84 -4.95 2.49
C THR A 391 -21.55 -5.39 1.20
N TYR A 392 -22.83 -5.05 1.06
CA TYR A 392 -23.58 -5.24 -0.19
C TYR A 392 -23.02 -4.42 -1.35
N ASP A 393 -22.46 -3.24 -1.04
CA ASP A 393 -21.88 -2.36 -2.06
C ASP A 393 -20.63 -2.94 -2.71
N TYR A 394 -19.85 -3.80 -2.02
CA TYR A 394 -18.75 -4.54 -2.64
C TYR A 394 -19.22 -5.36 -3.84
N VAL A 395 -20.29 -6.14 -3.65
CA VAL A 395 -20.86 -6.98 -4.73
C VAL A 395 -21.42 -6.12 -5.85
N LYS A 396 -22.10 -5.01 -5.51
CA LYS A 396 -22.65 -4.07 -6.49
C LYS A 396 -21.58 -3.43 -7.36
N ILE A 397 -20.51 -2.92 -6.74
CA ILE A 397 -19.39 -2.27 -7.43
C ILE A 397 -18.73 -3.27 -8.40
N ASN A 398 -18.42 -4.49 -7.93
CA ASN A 398 -17.70 -5.49 -8.72
C ASN A 398 -18.58 -6.18 -9.76
N GLY A 399 -19.89 -6.29 -9.54
CA GLY A 399 -20.84 -6.79 -10.51
C GLY A 399 -20.99 -5.89 -11.75
N ASP A 400 -20.79 -4.59 -11.58
CA ASP A 400 -20.93 -3.58 -12.64
C ASP A 400 -19.57 -3.09 -13.20
N TYR A 401 -18.44 -3.56 -12.64
CA TYR A 401 -17.10 -3.15 -13.07
C TYR A 401 -16.76 -3.67 -14.47
N ARG A 402 -16.95 -2.81 -15.47
CA ARG A 402 -16.69 -3.10 -16.90
C ARG A 402 -15.93 -1.96 -17.58
N THR A 403 -15.13 -1.25 -16.87
CA THR A 403 -14.39 -0.09 -17.43
C THR A 403 -13.18 -0.50 -18.19
#